data_22c2af5f4f4bd50d7e28e4c2454fb021
#
_entry.id   22c2af5f4f4bd50d7e28e4c2454fb021
#
_cell.length_a   1.000
_cell.length_b   1.000
_cell.length_c   1.000
_cell.angle_alpha   90.00
_cell.angle_beta   90.00
_cell.angle_gamma   90.00
#
_symmetry.space_group_name_H-M   'P 1'
#
loop_
_entity.id
_entity.type
_entity.pdbx_description
1 polymer ?
#
loop_
_entity_poly.entity_id
_entity_poly.type
_entity_poly.pdbx_seq_one_letter_code
_entity_poly.pdbx_strand_id
1 'polypeptide(L)'
;MSHDTNPSSRSPTSSTRHGRPQYRLIEHVEDLDRYCPGGYHPLQIGDDLNDGQYRLVDKLGYGGYSTIWLARDLPSARYVAVKVITADASACTPEPSLINSLVNSLSTSGKEIVPPLLDEVWVAGPNGKHKCIVTAPAQMSLLDAKESSTFGLFQPKVARSIVAQLIRGAAFFQ
;
A
#
# COMPACT_ATOMS: atom_id res chain seq x y z
N MET A 1 -83.59 22.41 -17.79
CA MET A 1 -83.14 21.07 -18.25
C MET A 1 -81.62 21.08 -18.01
N SER A 2 -81.23 20.28 -17.10
CA SER A 2 -79.98 20.10 -16.53
C SER A 2 -79.00 19.35 -17.44
N HIS A 3 -77.73 19.68 -17.44
CA HIS A 3 -76.66 18.73 -17.60
C HIS A 3 -75.43 19.18 -16.89
N ASP A 4 -75.23 18.53 -15.80
CA ASP A 4 -73.98 18.49 -15.08
C ASP A 4 -72.86 17.79 -15.89
N THR A 5 -71.74 18.37 -16.00
CA THR A 5 -70.49 17.64 -16.37
C THR A 5 -69.40 17.98 -15.42
N ASN A 6 -69.04 17.00 -14.57
CA ASN A 6 -68.00 16.97 -13.60
C ASN A 6 -66.61 16.83 -14.29
N PRO A 7 -65.58 17.68 -14.02
CA PRO A 7 -64.24 17.42 -14.47
C PRO A 7 -63.47 16.65 -13.41
N SER A 8 -63.05 15.46 -13.84
CA SER A 8 -62.13 14.54 -13.17
C SER A 8 -60.82 15.20 -12.73
N SER A 9 -60.59 15.16 -11.42
CA SER A 9 -59.34 15.55 -10.80
C SER A 9 -58.22 14.52 -11.13
N ARG A 10 -57.25 14.93 -11.91
CA ARG A 10 -56.01 14.18 -12.09
C ARG A 10 -55.00 14.67 -11.04
N SER A 11 -54.67 13.78 -10.12
CA SER A 11 -53.55 13.94 -9.18
C SER A 11 -52.21 13.89 -9.91
N PRO A 12 -51.23 14.76 -9.59
CA PRO A 12 -49.90 14.62 -10.17
C PRO A 12 -49.16 13.51 -9.42
N THR A 13 -48.85 12.45 -10.11
CA THR A 13 -47.91 11.42 -9.67
C THR A 13 -46.49 12.05 -9.59
N SER A 14 -46.03 12.35 -8.39
CA SER A 14 -44.65 12.74 -8.15
C SER A 14 -43.76 11.52 -8.36
N SER A 15 -43.17 11.42 -9.54
CA SER A 15 -42.06 10.52 -9.80
C SER A 15 -40.81 11.02 -9.07
N THR A 16 -40.59 10.52 -7.87
CA THR A 16 -39.31 10.69 -7.17
C THR A 16 -38.27 9.88 -7.94
N ARG A 17 -37.55 10.54 -8.83
CA ARG A 17 -36.33 9.98 -9.42
C ARG A 17 -35.32 9.85 -8.27
N HIS A 18 -35.22 8.67 -7.72
CA HIS A 18 -34.08 8.29 -6.91
C HIS A 18 -32.87 8.33 -7.85
N GLY A 19 -32.09 9.42 -7.79
CA GLY A 19 -30.81 9.51 -8.46
C GLY A 19 -29.96 8.37 -7.94
N ARG A 20 -29.58 7.43 -8.80
CA ARG A 20 -28.59 6.41 -8.44
C ARG A 20 -27.34 7.17 -7.99
N PRO A 21 -26.81 6.89 -6.81
CA PRO A 21 -25.55 7.48 -6.41
C PRO A 21 -24.53 7.13 -7.49
N GLN A 22 -23.92 8.14 -8.09
CA GLN A 22 -22.84 7.94 -9.04
C GLN A 22 -21.60 7.58 -8.23
N TYR A 23 -21.41 6.29 -7.99
CA TYR A 23 -20.16 5.80 -7.43
C TYR A 23 -19.06 5.99 -8.48
N ARG A 24 -18.09 6.82 -8.15
CA ARG A 24 -16.87 6.92 -8.93
C ARG A 24 -15.93 5.84 -8.42
N LEU A 25 -15.57 4.89 -9.28
CA LEU A 25 -14.53 3.93 -8.96
C LEU A 25 -13.23 4.70 -8.69
N ILE A 26 -12.68 4.53 -7.49
CA ILE A 26 -11.35 5.03 -7.16
C ILE A 26 -10.41 3.88 -7.47
N GLU A 27 -9.61 4.03 -8.52
CA GLU A 27 -8.59 3.05 -8.89
C GLU A 27 -7.36 3.18 -7.98
N HIS A 28 -6.58 2.11 -7.86
CA HIS A 28 -5.33 2.08 -7.09
C HIS A 28 -5.48 2.36 -5.58
N VAL A 29 -6.58 1.91 -4.99
CA VAL A 29 -6.78 1.84 -3.54
C VAL A 29 -6.95 0.39 -3.11
N GLU A 30 -6.53 0.09 -1.91
CA GLU A 30 -6.76 -1.22 -1.28
C GLU A 30 -8.26 -1.44 -1.00
N ASP A 31 -8.60 -2.71 -0.78
CA ASP A 31 -9.95 -3.11 -0.39
C ASP A 31 -10.31 -2.51 0.98
N LEU A 32 -11.23 -1.54 0.97
CA LEU A 32 -11.64 -0.80 2.16
C LEU A 32 -12.39 -1.68 3.17
N ASP A 33 -13.04 -2.75 2.73
CA ASP A 33 -13.73 -3.70 3.60
C ASP A 33 -12.76 -4.47 4.50
N ARG A 34 -11.48 -4.44 4.17
CA ARG A 34 -10.42 -5.06 4.97
C ARG A 34 -9.90 -4.19 6.12
N TYR A 35 -10.44 -2.99 6.31
CA TYR A 35 -10.23 -2.19 7.52
C TYR A 35 -11.15 -2.67 8.65
N CYS A 36 -11.03 -3.93 9.02
CA CYS A 36 -11.81 -4.64 10.03
C CYS A 36 -10.87 -5.39 10.98
N PRO A 37 -11.36 -5.94 12.10
CA PRO A 37 -10.56 -6.76 13.02
C PRO A 37 -9.80 -7.87 12.26
N GLY A 38 -8.49 -7.98 12.51
CA GLY A 38 -7.58 -8.87 11.78
C GLY A 38 -6.99 -8.29 10.49
N GLY A 39 -7.63 -7.29 9.90
CA GLY A 39 -7.26 -6.67 8.62
C GLY A 39 -6.23 -5.55 8.72
N TYR A 40 -6.38 -4.52 7.88
CA TYR A 40 -5.46 -3.37 7.85
C TYR A 40 -5.60 -2.47 9.07
N HIS A 41 -4.48 -1.86 9.46
CA HIS A 41 -4.47 -0.79 10.45
C HIS A 41 -4.89 0.54 9.83
N PRO A 42 -5.88 1.27 10.40
CA PRO A 42 -6.29 2.57 9.89
C PRO A 42 -5.27 3.63 10.28
N LEU A 43 -4.42 3.99 9.33
CA LEU A 43 -3.39 5.02 9.45
C LEU A 43 -3.67 6.20 8.53
N GLN A 44 -3.20 7.38 8.94
CA GLN A 44 -3.31 8.63 8.20
C GLN A 44 -1.94 9.32 8.09
N ILE A 45 -1.80 10.17 7.09
CA ILE A 45 -0.63 11.05 6.98
C ILE A 45 -0.59 11.96 8.21
N GLY A 46 0.58 12.03 8.85
CA GLY A 46 0.80 12.76 10.10
C GLY A 46 0.75 11.92 11.36
N ASP A 47 0.28 10.67 11.28
CA ASP A 47 0.32 9.73 12.42
C ASP A 47 1.78 9.42 12.81
N ASP A 48 1.97 9.24 14.10
CA ASP A 48 3.25 8.84 14.68
C ASP A 48 3.20 7.36 15.08
N LEU A 49 4.25 6.62 14.72
CA LEU A 49 4.46 5.23 15.11
C LEU A 49 5.66 5.12 16.06
N ASN A 50 5.68 4.03 16.85
CA ASN A 50 6.78 3.73 17.78
C ASN A 50 7.15 4.91 18.68
N ASP A 51 6.19 5.35 19.52
CA ASP A 51 6.37 6.46 20.49
C ASP A 51 6.87 7.77 19.83
N GLY A 52 6.44 8.04 18.62
CA GLY A 52 6.79 9.27 17.91
C GLY A 52 8.08 9.19 17.09
N GLN A 53 8.72 8.03 17.00
CA GLN A 53 9.94 7.86 16.20
C GLN A 53 9.68 8.04 14.70
N TYR A 54 8.61 7.42 14.18
CA TYR A 54 8.30 7.42 12.75
C TYR A 54 7.05 8.23 12.47
N ARG A 55 7.19 9.38 11.83
CA ARG A 55 6.06 10.21 11.39
C ARG A 55 5.69 9.88 9.95
N LEU A 56 4.45 9.46 9.71
CA LEU A 56 3.95 9.14 8.39
C LEU A 56 3.81 10.39 7.53
N VAL A 57 4.35 10.34 6.32
CA VAL A 57 4.42 11.49 5.38
C VAL A 57 3.60 11.23 4.13
N ASP A 58 3.58 9.98 3.64
CA ASP A 58 2.86 9.62 2.42
C ASP A 58 2.56 8.12 2.40
N LYS A 59 1.60 7.71 1.57
CA LYS A 59 1.30 6.30 1.33
C LYS A 59 1.96 5.84 0.05
N LEU A 60 2.90 4.91 0.14
CA LEU A 60 3.65 4.38 -0.99
C LEU A 60 2.90 3.28 -1.75
N GLY A 61 1.99 2.57 -1.08
CA GLY A 61 1.24 1.50 -1.71
C GLY A 61 0.60 0.53 -0.73
N TYR A 62 0.09 -0.57 -1.28
CA TYR A 62 -0.57 -1.62 -0.53
C TYR A 62 -0.40 -2.98 -1.20
N GLY A 63 -0.67 -4.03 -0.46
CA GLY A 63 -0.73 -5.40 -0.95
C GLY A 63 -1.79 -6.18 -0.19
N GLY A 64 -2.05 -7.44 -0.55
CA GLY A 64 -3.07 -8.27 0.08
C GLY A 64 -2.95 -8.40 1.61
N TYR A 65 -1.78 -8.19 2.18
CA TYR A 65 -1.51 -8.39 3.62
C TYR A 65 -0.79 -7.22 4.28
N SER A 66 -0.67 -6.05 3.62
CA SER A 66 0.03 -4.90 4.18
C SER A 66 -0.32 -3.60 3.47
N THR A 67 -0.11 -2.50 4.17
CA THR A 67 0.04 -1.15 3.59
C THR A 67 1.48 -0.69 3.76
N ILE A 68 1.97 0.12 2.81
CA ILE A 68 3.35 0.62 2.82
C ILE A 68 3.32 2.14 2.87
N TRP A 69 4.04 2.71 3.81
CA TRP A 69 4.07 4.13 4.09
C TRP A 69 5.48 4.70 3.99
N LEU A 70 5.60 5.90 3.46
CA LEU A 70 6.80 6.72 3.65
C LEU A 70 6.70 7.38 5.02
N ALA A 71 7.73 7.25 5.83
CA ALA A 71 7.80 7.88 7.13
C ALA A 71 9.12 8.64 7.29
N ARG A 72 9.10 9.65 8.14
CA ARG A 72 10.32 10.32 8.60
C ARG A 72 10.74 9.70 9.92
N ASP A 73 11.91 9.09 9.94
CA ASP A 73 12.60 8.67 11.16
C ASP A 73 13.19 9.92 11.82
N LEU A 74 12.54 10.40 12.88
CA LEU A 74 12.87 11.68 13.51
C LEU A 74 14.24 11.68 14.16
N PRO A 75 14.67 10.63 14.93
CA PRO A 75 15.99 10.56 15.49
C PRO A 75 17.13 10.59 14.45
N SER A 76 16.97 9.88 13.36
CA SER A 76 17.99 9.80 12.30
C SER A 76 17.83 10.87 11.21
N ALA A 77 16.79 11.68 11.27
CA ALA A 77 16.43 12.72 10.30
C ALA A 77 16.42 12.24 8.82
N ARG A 78 16.06 10.96 8.59
CA ARG A 78 16.00 10.32 7.27
C ARG A 78 14.58 9.83 6.95
N TYR A 79 14.32 9.55 5.68
CA TYR A 79 13.11 8.87 5.25
C TYR A 79 13.30 7.36 5.27
N VAL A 80 12.24 6.65 5.64
CA VAL A 80 12.16 5.19 5.69
C VAL A 80 10.84 4.74 5.07
N ALA A 81 10.80 3.49 4.59
CA ALA A 81 9.56 2.81 4.25
C ALA A 81 9.11 1.96 5.44
N VAL A 82 7.85 2.13 5.85
CA VAL A 82 7.23 1.35 6.91
C VAL A 82 6.14 0.47 6.30
N LYS A 83 6.37 -0.83 6.28
CA LYS A 83 5.40 -1.83 5.84
C LYS A 83 4.60 -2.28 7.06
N VAL A 84 3.32 -1.93 7.10
CA VAL A 84 2.38 -2.27 8.18
C VAL A 84 1.59 -3.49 7.77
N ILE A 85 1.83 -4.61 8.43
CA ILE A 85 1.23 -5.91 8.10
C ILE A 85 -0.16 -6.00 8.76
N THR A 86 -1.12 -6.66 8.09
CA THR A 86 -2.44 -6.92 8.68
C THR A 86 -2.30 -7.66 10.01
N ALA A 87 -3.24 -7.47 10.93
CA ALA A 87 -3.13 -8.06 12.28
C ALA A 87 -3.03 -9.59 12.22
N ASP A 88 -3.85 -10.25 11.39
CA ASP A 88 -3.83 -11.71 11.25
C ASP A 88 -2.50 -12.23 10.70
N ALA A 89 -1.93 -11.57 9.69
CA ALA A 89 -0.67 -11.97 9.10
C ALA A 89 0.55 -11.63 9.97
N SER A 90 0.42 -10.66 10.89
CA SER A 90 1.52 -10.19 11.75
C SER A 90 2.07 -11.28 12.68
N ALA A 91 1.22 -12.21 13.11
CA ALA A 91 1.62 -13.30 13.98
C ALA A 91 2.48 -14.37 13.26
N CYS A 92 2.31 -14.53 11.94
CA CYS A 92 2.87 -15.63 11.16
C CYS A 92 3.94 -15.20 10.15
N THR A 93 4.14 -13.88 9.96
CA THR A 93 5.05 -13.42 8.90
C THR A 93 6.52 -13.73 9.22
N PRO A 94 7.20 -14.50 8.37
CA PRO A 94 8.63 -14.79 8.52
C PRO A 94 9.52 -13.70 7.93
N GLU A 95 8.95 -12.65 7.31
CA GLU A 95 9.67 -11.69 6.48
C GLU A 95 10.88 -11.04 7.17
N PRO A 96 10.80 -10.55 8.43
CA PRO A 96 11.98 -9.98 9.09
C PRO A 96 13.10 -11.00 9.31
N SER A 97 12.74 -12.22 9.70
CA SER A 97 13.73 -13.29 9.91
C SER A 97 14.41 -13.71 8.60
N LEU A 98 13.64 -13.76 7.50
CA LEU A 98 14.18 -14.04 6.17
C LEU A 98 15.11 -12.92 5.70
N ILE A 99 14.72 -11.65 5.84
CA ILE A 99 15.57 -10.52 5.48
C ILE A 99 16.88 -10.59 6.27
N ASN A 100 16.82 -10.79 7.58
CA ASN A 100 18.01 -10.90 8.42
C ASN A 100 18.89 -12.08 8.02
N SER A 101 18.33 -13.24 7.74
CA SER A 101 19.06 -14.42 7.29
C SER A 101 19.78 -14.17 5.97
N LEU A 102 19.08 -13.55 5.00
CA LEU A 102 19.64 -13.21 3.69
C LEU A 102 20.74 -12.15 3.82
N VAL A 103 20.51 -11.10 4.61
CA VAL A 103 21.51 -10.04 4.83
C VAL A 103 22.75 -10.57 5.52
N ASN A 104 22.64 -11.56 6.41
CA ASN A 104 23.74 -12.15 7.14
C ASN A 104 24.39 -13.36 6.42
N SER A 105 23.89 -13.75 5.26
CA SER A 105 24.49 -14.85 4.49
C SER A 105 25.90 -14.49 4.03
N LEU A 106 26.75 -15.52 3.87
CA LEU A 106 28.14 -15.37 3.42
C LEU A 106 28.27 -14.96 1.95
N SER A 107 27.23 -15.22 1.14
CA SER A 107 27.20 -14.82 -0.26
C SER A 107 27.08 -13.30 -0.37
N THR A 108 27.97 -12.68 -1.11
CA THR A 108 27.96 -11.22 -1.36
C THR A 108 27.32 -10.87 -2.71
N SER A 109 27.30 -11.80 -3.67
CA SER A 109 26.76 -11.53 -5.01
C SER A 109 25.24 -11.64 -5.02
N GLY A 110 24.56 -10.56 -5.41
CA GLY A 110 23.11 -10.48 -5.46
C GLY A 110 22.42 -10.00 -4.18
N LYS A 111 23.18 -9.87 -3.07
CA LYS A 111 22.67 -9.41 -1.78
C LYS A 111 22.10 -7.99 -1.83
N GLU A 112 22.61 -7.16 -2.72
CA GLU A 112 22.21 -5.77 -2.90
C GLU A 112 20.74 -5.60 -3.33
N ILE A 113 20.10 -6.68 -3.81
CA ILE A 113 18.67 -6.66 -4.16
C ILE A 113 17.76 -6.74 -2.91
N VAL A 114 18.29 -7.22 -1.79
CA VAL A 114 17.56 -7.34 -0.54
C VAL A 114 17.72 -6.06 0.26
N PRO A 115 16.64 -5.27 0.47
CA PRO A 115 16.73 -4.09 1.31
C PRO A 115 17.07 -4.50 2.73
N PRO A 116 18.03 -3.83 3.39
CA PRO A 116 18.35 -4.12 4.78
C PRO A 116 17.16 -3.79 5.69
N LEU A 117 16.89 -4.66 6.65
CA LEU A 117 15.96 -4.37 7.73
C LEU A 117 16.61 -3.32 8.64
N LEU A 118 15.95 -2.17 8.78
CA LEU A 118 16.41 -1.08 9.64
C LEU A 118 15.84 -1.20 11.05
N ASP A 119 14.57 -1.61 11.15
CA ASP A 119 13.88 -1.78 12.43
C ASP A 119 12.66 -2.71 12.26
N GLU A 120 12.19 -3.26 13.38
CA GLU A 120 10.94 -4.00 13.49
C GLU A 120 10.18 -3.49 14.71
N VAL A 121 9.01 -2.90 14.50
CA VAL A 121 8.20 -2.33 15.56
C VAL A 121 6.78 -2.89 15.54
N TRP A 122 6.02 -2.68 16.61
CA TRP A 122 4.66 -3.13 16.73
C TRP A 122 3.73 -1.96 17.01
N VAL A 123 2.60 -1.93 16.32
CA VAL A 123 1.54 -0.94 16.51
C VAL A 123 0.26 -1.66 16.90
N ALA A 124 -0.37 -1.19 17.99
CA ALA A 124 -1.68 -1.66 18.41
C ALA A 124 -2.77 -0.67 17.97
N GLY A 125 -3.89 -1.18 17.50
CA GLY A 125 -5.01 -0.36 17.07
C GLY A 125 -6.34 -1.12 17.10
N PRO A 126 -7.40 -0.52 16.56
CA PRO A 126 -8.75 -1.07 16.66
C PRO A 126 -8.89 -2.44 15.98
N ASN A 127 -8.08 -2.71 14.96
CA ASN A 127 -8.14 -3.95 14.18
C ASN A 127 -7.18 -5.02 14.67
N GLY A 128 -6.40 -4.75 15.70
CA GLY A 128 -5.48 -5.71 16.32
C GLY A 128 -4.08 -5.16 16.53
N LYS A 129 -3.11 -6.07 16.61
CA LYS A 129 -1.69 -5.75 16.75
C LYS A 129 -0.96 -6.02 15.44
N HIS A 130 -0.28 -5.03 14.93
CA HIS A 130 0.33 -5.01 13.62
C HIS A 130 1.85 -4.97 13.71
N LYS A 131 2.52 -5.89 13.03
CA LYS A 131 3.96 -5.86 12.84
C LYS A 131 4.31 -4.84 11.76
N CYS A 132 5.26 -3.97 12.04
CA CYS A 132 5.76 -2.97 11.10
C CYS A 132 7.22 -3.29 10.79
N ILE A 133 7.53 -3.41 9.50
CA ILE A 133 8.88 -3.66 8.98
C ILE A 133 9.41 -2.36 8.40
N VAL A 134 10.53 -1.89 8.91
CA VAL A 134 11.16 -0.64 8.50
C VAL A 134 12.36 -0.91 7.62
N THR A 135 12.38 -0.34 6.44
CA THR A 135 13.47 -0.49 5.45
C THR A 135 13.81 0.86 4.82
N ALA A 136 14.88 0.90 4.01
CA ALA A 136 15.11 2.04 3.13
C ALA A 136 13.98 2.15 2.09
N PRO A 137 13.50 3.37 1.77
CA PRO A 137 12.45 3.55 0.79
C PRO A 137 12.99 3.28 -0.63
N ALA A 138 12.20 2.56 -1.44
CA ALA A 138 12.44 2.48 -2.88
C ALA A 138 12.10 3.82 -3.54
N GLN A 139 12.78 4.16 -4.64
CA GLN A 139 12.52 5.41 -5.34
C GLN A 139 11.26 5.31 -6.21
N MET A 140 11.14 4.23 -7.00
CA MET A 140 9.98 3.96 -7.86
C MET A 140 9.94 2.49 -8.28
N SER A 141 8.80 2.01 -8.77
CA SER A 141 8.71 0.69 -9.39
C SER A 141 9.38 0.66 -10.76
N LEU A 142 9.79 -0.53 -11.20
CA LEU A 142 10.29 -0.70 -12.58
C LEU A 142 9.22 -0.41 -13.63
N LEU A 143 7.94 -0.61 -13.30
CA LEU A 143 6.82 -0.29 -14.18
C LEU A 143 6.71 1.21 -14.36
N ASP A 144 6.65 1.98 -13.29
CA ASP A 144 6.56 3.44 -13.34
C ASP A 144 7.78 4.06 -14.04
N ALA A 145 8.98 3.52 -13.77
CA ALA A 145 10.20 3.94 -14.43
C ALA A 145 10.17 3.68 -15.95
N LYS A 146 9.57 2.57 -16.37
CA LYS A 146 9.37 2.24 -17.78
C LYS A 146 8.34 3.18 -18.43
N GLU A 147 7.19 3.37 -17.78
CA GLU A 147 6.09 4.21 -18.28
C GLU A 147 6.49 5.69 -18.36
N SER A 148 7.33 6.15 -17.44
CA SER A 148 7.88 7.50 -17.45
C SER A 148 8.92 7.75 -18.55
N SER A 149 9.36 6.71 -19.27
CA SER A 149 10.31 6.86 -20.36
C SER A 149 9.61 7.32 -21.64
N THR A 150 10.32 8.06 -22.50
CA THR A 150 9.78 8.68 -23.73
C THR A 150 9.03 7.71 -24.66
N PHE A 151 9.41 6.44 -24.67
CA PHE A 151 8.83 5.41 -25.54
C PHE A 151 8.21 4.25 -24.76
N GLY A 152 8.00 4.36 -23.45
CA GLY A 152 7.54 3.25 -22.62
C GLY A 152 8.52 2.07 -22.58
N LEU A 153 9.80 2.30 -22.88
CA LEU A 153 10.86 1.28 -22.94
C LEU A 153 12.13 1.77 -22.26
N PHE A 154 12.84 0.87 -21.60
CA PHE A 154 14.19 1.17 -21.12
C PHE A 154 15.19 1.21 -22.27
N GLN A 155 16.17 2.09 -22.16
CA GLN A 155 17.33 2.03 -23.04
C GLN A 155 18.04 0.66 -22.90
N PRO A 156 18.61 0.09 -23.98
CA PRO A 156 19.18 -1.27 -23.95
C PRO A 156 20.24 -1.50 -22.87
N LYS A 157 21.04 -0.47 -22.54
CA LYS A 157 22.04 -0.54 -21.46
C LYS A 157 21.39 -0.67 -20.10
N VAL A 158 20.31 0.11 -19.84
CA VAL A 158 19.55 0.09 -18.60
C VAL A 158 18.82 -1.23 -18.45
N ALA A 159 18.13 -1.69 -19.50
CA ALA A 159 17.43 -2.99 -19.51
C ALA A 159 18.39 -4.15 -19.19
N ARG A 160 19.57 -4.19 -19.81
CA ARG A 160 20.60 -5.19 -19.50
C ARG A 160 21.08 -5.12 -18.05
N SER A 161 21.28 -3.93 -17.50
CA SER A 161 21.66 -3.76 -16.10
C SER A 161 20.60 -4.30 -15.15
N ILE A 162 19.32 -3.98 -15.39
CA ILE A 162 18.18 -4.48 -14.60
C ILE A 162 18.13 -6.00 -14.63
N VAL A 163 18.19 -6.61 -15.84
CA VAL A 163 18.16 -8.07 -16.00
C VAL A 163 19.34 -8.72 -15.29
N ALA A 164 20.55 -8.17 -15.43
CA ALA A 164 21.72 -8.70 -14.76
C ALA A 164 21.61 -8.67 -13.23
N GLN A 165 21.03 -7.61 -12.67
CA GLN A 165 20.79 -7.51 -11.22
C GLN A 165 19.72 -8.51 -10.77
N LEU A 166 18.63 -8.66 -11.53
CA LEU A 166 17.58 -9.64 -11.23
C LEU A 166 18.11 -11.07 -11.27
N ILE A 167 18.92 -11.43 -12.27
CA ILE A 167 19.53 -12.76 -12.36
C ILE A 167 20.44 -13.02 -11.16
N ARG A 168 21.30 -12.06 -10.79
CA ARG A 168 22.15 -12.18 -9.61
C ARG A 168 21.35 -12.32 -8.32
N GLY A 169 20.29 -11.51 -8.18
CA GLY A 169 19.38 -11.61 -7.05
C GLY A 169 18.69 -12.97 -6.99
N ALA A 170 18.14 -13.46 -8.11
CA ALA A 170 17.51 -14.77 -8.16
C ALA A 170 18.48 -15.91 -7.81
N ALA A 171 19.73 -15.84 -8.28
CA ALA A 171 20.77 -16.81 -7.91
C ALA A 171 21.17 -16.74 -6.42
N PHE A 172 20.99 -15.61 -5.79
CA PHE A 172 21.26 -15.45 -4.34
C PHE A 172 20.21 -16.16 -3.47
N PHE A 173 19.00 -16.36 -3.96
CA PHE A 173 17.91 -17.05 -3.25
C PHE A 173 17.92 -18.57 -3.42
N GLN A 174 18.83 -19.13 -4.17
CA GLN A 174 19.00 -20.60 -4.35
C GLN A 174 19.99 -21.17 -3.32
#